data_fec45ee115b5f357ee76a6e4277f3841
#
_entry.id   fec45ee115b5f357ee76a6e4277f3841
#
_cell.length_a   1.000
_cell.length_b   1.000
_cell.length_c   1.000
_cell.angle_alpha   90.00
_cell.angle_beta   90.00
_cell.angle_gamma   90.00
#
_symmetry.space_group_name_H-M   'P 1'
#
loop_
_entity.id
_entity.type
_entity.pdbx_description
1 polymer ?
#
loop_
_entity_poly.entity_id
_entity_poly.type
_entity_poly.pdbx_seq_one_letter_code
_entity_poly.pdbx_strand_id
1 'polypeptide(L)'
;AERELPIVAKIAVGSLRNKLLVLLPATLVLSYFLPSAVTPLLMFGGAYLCYEGTEKVLEAIIPHQAHAHEAQLGSVALHPQTLEEEKVASAIKTDFILSAEIMVITLGAVADGSIMMQALVLALVGIGITVGVYGVVALIVKADDVGVALAKNDDGSTAGSVSGAVGRAIVVGMPGFLTFLSAAGTAAMIWVGGAIIVHGLEAYGVHSVGQAMSAAA
;
A
#
# COMPACT_ATOMS: atom_id res chain seq x y z
N ALA A 1 -19.00 -1.43 8.43
CA ALA A 1 -18.03 -1.67 9.49
C ALA A 1 -17.76 -3.14 9.80
N GLU A 2 -18.77 -3.98 10.05
CA GLU A 2 -18.54 -5.42 10.36
C GLU A 2 -17.85 -6.21 9.22
N ARG A 3 -17.89 -5.71 7.99
CA ARG A 3 -17.25 -6.36 6.83
C ARG A 3 -15.84 -5.84 6.51
N GLU A 4 -15.49 -4.64 6.94
CA GLU A 4 -14.23 -3.98 6.56
C GLU A 4 -13.04 -4.55 7.32
N LEU A 5 -13.17 -4.80 8.63
CA LEU A 5 -12.09 -5.41 9.42
C LEU A 5 -11.66 -6.80 8.92
N PRO A 6 -12.59 -7.72 8.57
CA PRO A 6 -12.22 -8.98 7.93
C PRO A 6 -11.47 -8.80 6.61
N ILE A 7 -11.81 -7.80 5.80
CA ILE A 7 -11.10 -7.49 4.54
C ILE A 7 -9.67 -7.03 4.84
N VAL A 8 -9.50 -6.09 5.77
CA VAL A 8 -8.18 -5.61 6.21
C VAL A 8 -7.34 -6.77 6.75
N ALA A 9 -7.92 -7.65 7.57
CA ALA A 9 -7.24 -8.83 8.08
C ALA A 9 -6.84 -9.80 6.96
N LYS A 10 -7.71 -10.02 5.96
CA LYS A 10 -7.42 -10.87 4.79
C LYS A 10 -6.24 -10.32 3.99
N ILE A 11 -6.21 -9.00 3.77
CA ILE A 11 -5.09 -8.34 3.08
C ILE A 11 -3.81 -8.45 3.93
N ALA A 12 -3.87 -8.18 5.22
CA ALA A 12 -2.72 -8.25 6.13
C ALA A 12 -2.10 -9.65 6.16
N VAL A 13 -2.92 -10.70 6.29
CA VAL A 13 -2.47 -12.09 6.26
C VAL A 13 -1.89 -12.47 4.90
N GLY A 14 -2.54 -12.07 3.80
CA GLY A 14 -2.03 -12.28 2.44
C GLY A 14 -0.68 -11.59 2.22
N SER A 15 -0.56 -10.34 2.65
CA SER A 15 0.66 -9.56 2.62
C SER A 15 1.79 -10.22 3.43
N LEU A 16 1.51 -10.60 4.68
CA LEU A 16 2.48 -11.26 5.56
C LEU A 16 2.95 -12.60 4.97
N ARG A 17 2.01 -13.40 4.46
CA ARG A 17 2.34 -14.67 3.80
C ARG A 17 3.25 -14.44 2.59
N ASN A 18 2.96 -13.46 1.75
CA ASN A 18 3.81 -13.13 0.61
C ASN A 18 5.20 -12.67 1.04
N LYS A 19 5.30 -11.83 2.07
CA LYS A 19 6.59 -11.35 2.60
C LYS A 19 7.45 -12.49 3.14
N LEU A 20 6.87 -13.35 3.97
CA LEU A 20 7.65 -14.38 4.66
C LEU A 20 7.91 -15.63 3.80
N LEU A 21 6.93 -16.06 2.98
CA LEU A 21 7.05 -17.32 2.22
C LEU A 21 7.54 -17.12 0.79
N VAL A 22 7.41 -15.93 0.23
CA VAL A 22 7.82 -15.65 -1.15
C VAL A 22 8.96 -14.65 -1.20
N LEU A 23 8.76 -13.43 -0.70
CA LEU A 23 9.75 -12.36 -0.82
C LEU A 23 11.01 -12.63 -0.03
N LEU A 24 10.91 -13.05 1.22
CA LEU A 24 12.08 -13.31 2.06
C LEU A 24 13.00 -14.37 1.44
N PRO A 25 12.55 -15.61 1.12
CA PRO A 25 13.42 -16.59 0.49
C PRO A 25 13.86 -16.16 -0.90
N ALA A 26 12.99 -15.54 -1.70
CA ALA A 26 13.35 -15.07 -3.03
C ALA A 26 14.44 -13.99 -2.97
N THR A 27 14.34 -13.04 -2.06
CA THR A 27 15.34 -11.98 -1.87
C THR A 27 16.68 -12.55 -1.45
N LEU A 28 16.71 -13.51 -0.50
CA LEU A 28 17.94 -14.17 -0.07
C LEU A 28 18.57 -15.00 -1.21
N VAL A 29 17.78 -15.80 -1.90
CA VAL A 29 18.27 -16.63 -3.01
C VAL A 29 18.76 -15.76 -4.17
N LEU A 30 17.98 -14.76 -4.55
CA LEU A 30 18.32 -13.87 -5.67
C LEU A 30 19.58 -13.06 -5.39
N SER A 31 19.70 -12.51 -4.19
CA SER A 31 20.88 -11.78 -3.76
C SER A 31 22.16 -12.65 -3.71
N TYR A 32 22.02 -13.92 -3.36
CA TYR A 32 23.16 -14.85 -3.28
C TYR A 32 23.59 -15.36 -4.66
N PHE A 33 22.64 -15.77 -5.52
CA PHE A 33 22.94 -16.41 -6.80
C PHE A 33 22.99 -15.46 -7.99
N LEU A 34 22.12 -14.42 -8.01
CA LEU A 34 21.99 -13.46 -9.11
C LEU A 34 21.80 -12.03 -8.60
N PRO A 35 22.80 -11.44 -7.92
CA PRO A 35 22.66 -10.09 -7.37
C PRO A 35 22.36 -9.04 -8.46
N SER A 36 22.88 -9.23 -9.68
CA SER A 36 22.63 -8.33 -10.81
C SER A 36 21.19 -8.34 -11.34
N ALA A 37 20.40 -9.36 -11.02
CA ALA A 37 19.00 -9.44 -11.45
C ALA A 37 18.04 -8.69 -10.51
N VAL A 38 18.47 -8.33 -9.30
CA VAL A 38 17.63 -7.66 -8.32
C VAL A 38 17.21 -6.28 -8.82
N THR A 39 18.16 -5.48 -9.29
CA THR A 39 17.90 -4.10 -9.77
C THR A 39 16.90 -4.05 -10.93
N PRO A 40 17.07 -4.79 -12.05
CA PRO A 40 16.08 -4.73 -13.13
C PRO A 40 14.72 -5.27 -12.71
N LEU A 41 14.65 -6.27 -11.84
CA LEU A 41 13.37 -6.79 -11.35
C LEU A 41 12.63 -5.72 -10.54
N LEU A 42 13.33 -4.98 -9.67
CA LEU A 42 12.74 -3.85 -8.95
C LEU A 42 12.31 -2.73 -9.90
N MET A 43 13.09 -2.42 -10.93
CA MET A 43 12.71 -1.41 -11.94
C MET A 43 11.41 -1.77 -12.66
N PHE A 44 11.20 -3.03 -13.02
CA PHE A 44 9.91 -3.49 -13.56
C PHE A 44 8.77 -3.31 -12.56
N GLY A 45 9.00 -3.61 -11.28
CA GLY A 45 8.04 -3.34 -10.21
C GLY A 45 7.73 -1.85 -10.08
N GLY A 46 8.75 -1.00 -10.08
CA GLY A 46 8.61 0.46 -10.02
C GLY A 46 7.81 1.02 -11.22
N ALA A 47 8.08 0.52 -12.44
CA ALA A 47 7.32 0.89 -13.63
C ALA A 47 5.83 0.48 -13.50
N TYR A 48 5.56 -0.69 -12.94
CA TYR A 48 4.20 -1.13 -12.66
C TYR A 48 3.49 -0.21 -11.64
N LEU A 49 4.18 0.20 -10.57
CA LEU A 49 3.62 1.14 -9.60
C LEU A 49 3.30 2.51 -10.22
N CYS A 50 4.20 3.02 -11.07
CA CYS A 50 3.95 4.27 -11.80
C CYS A 50 2.74 4.14 -12.73
N TYR A 51 2.61 3.02 -13.44
CA TYR A 51 1.47 2.74 -14.30
C TYR A 51 0.15 2.72 -13.50
N GLU A 52 0.07 1.90 -12.46
CA GLU A 52 -1.13 1.78 -11.62
C GLU A 52 -1.48 3.10 -10.91
N GLY A 53 -0.47 3.83 -10.41
CA GLY A 53 -0.67 5.15 -9.81
C GLY A 53 -1.20 6.17 -10.80
N THR A 54 -0.68 6.18 -12.04
CA THR A 54 -1.14 7.07 -13.11
C THR A 54 -2.57 6.74 -13.55
N GLU A 55 -2.92 5.46 -13.64
CA GLU A 55 -4.28 5.01 -13.94
C GLU A 55 -5.28 5.54 -12.91
N LYS A 56 -4.97 5.42 -11.60
CA LYS A 56 -5.81 5.98 -10.53
C LYS A 56 -5.96 7.50 -10.58
N VAL A 57 -4.89 8.21 -10.97
CA VAL A 57 -4.97 9.67 -11.18
C VAL A 57 -5.87 10.00 -12.36
N LEU A 58 -5.74 9.25 -13.47
CA LEU A 58 -6.53 9.47 -14.67
C LEU A 58 -8.03 9.22 -14.42
N GLU A 59 -8.37 8.16 -13.69
CA GLU A 59 -9.74 7.85 -13.26
C GLU A 59 -10.33 8.97 -12.39
N ALA A 60 -9.54 9.55 -11.49
CA ALA A 60 -9.96 10.66 -10.65
C ALA A 60 -10.21 11.96 -11.43
N ILE A 61 -9.46 12.20 -12.52
CA ILE A 61 -9.56 13.43 -13.34
C ILE A 61 -10.61 13.27 -14.46
N ILE A 62 -10.74 12.08 -15.05
CA ILE A 62 -11.61 11.81 -16.22
C ILE A 62 -12.60 10.68 -15.90
N PRO A 63 -13.58 10.90 -15.03
CA PRO A 63 -14.49 9.85 -14.56
C PRO A 63 -15.39 9.26 -15.67
N HIS A 64 -15.55 9.94 -16.80
CA HIS A 64 -16.43 9.50 -17.89
C HIS A 64 -15.84 8.41 -18.79
N GLN A 65 -14.54 8.21 -18.82
CA GLN A 65 -13.90 7.16 -19.65
C GLN A 65 -13.78 5.83 -18.90
N ALA A 66 -13.66 5.85 -17.58
CA ALA A 66 -13.62 4.64 -16.76
C ALA A 66 -14.93 3.84 -16.88
N HIS A 67 -16.07 4.52 -16.84
CA HIS A 67 -17.39 3.88 -17.01
C HIS A 67 -17.63 3.36 -18.43
N ALA A 68 -16.99 3.91 -19.45
CA ALA A 68 -17.13 3.41 -20.83
C ALA A 68 -16.35 2.11 -21.06
N HIS A 69 -15.19 1.94 -20.43
CA HIS A 69 -14.42 0.70 -20.48
C HIS A 69 -15.04 -0.41 -19.62
N GLU A 70 -15.52 -0.09 -18.42
CA GLU A 70 -16.30 -1.02 -17.59
C GLU A 70 -17.59 -1.45 -18.26
N ALA A 71 -18.30 -0.54 -18.95
CA ALA A 71 -19.53 -0.87 -19.67
C ALA A 71 -19.28 -1.76 -20.92
N GLN A 72 -18.11 -1.70 -21.53
CA GLN A 72 -17.72 -2.58 -22.65
C GLN A 72 -17.27 -3.97 -22.18
N LEU A 73 -16.72 -4.09 -20.96
CA LEU A 73 -16.37 -5.37 -20.33
C LEU A 73 -17.53 -5.93 -19.49
N GLY A 74 -18.52 -5.12 -19.19
CA GLY A 74 -19.53 -5.34 -18.15
C GLY A 74 -20.87 -5.86 -18.62
N SER A 75 -20.94 -6.75 -19.62
CA SER A 75 -22.15 -7.58 -19.79
C SER A 75 -22.19 -8.82 -18.89
N VAL A 76 -21.16 -9.02 -18.06
CA VAL A 76 -21.19 -10.01 -16.97
C VAL A 76 -21.44 -9.24 -15.69
N ALA A 77 -22.65 -9.39 -15.11
CA ALA A 77 -22.98 -8.86 -13.79
C ALA A 77 -21.98 -9.42 -12.77
N LEU A 78 -20.92 -8.66 -12.48
CA LEU A 78 -19.93 -9.01 -11.48
C LEU A 78 -20.65 -9.01 -10.12
N HIS A 79 -20.68 -10.14 -9.46
CA HIS A 79 -21.18 -10.23 -8.10
C HIS A 79 -20.37 -9.30 -7.19
N PRO A 80 -20.97 -8.63 -6.18
CA PRO A 80 -20.25 -7.78 -5.24
C PRO A 80 -19.02 -8.46 -4.59
N GLN A 81 -19.05 -9.78 -4.48
CA GLN A 81 -17.95 -10.62 -3.97
C GLN A 81 -16.73 -10.64 -4.90
N THR A 82 -16.93 -10.64 -6.23
CA THR A 82 -15.82 -10.61 -7.20
C THR A 82 -15.10 -9.27 -7.19
N LEU A 83 -15.82 -8.16 -7.04
CA LEU A 83 -15.22 -6.82 -6.91
C LEU A 83 -14.41 -6.67 -5.62
N GLU A 84 -14.87 -7.26 -4.52
CA GLU A 84 -14.12 -7.29 -3.26
C GLU A 84 -12.83 -8.10 -3.40
N GLU A 85 -12.90 -9.28 -4.04
CA GLU A 85 -11.75 -10.15 -4.28
C GLU A 85 -10.72 -9.48 -5.20
N GLU A 86 -11.15 -8.78 -6.23
CA GLU A 86 -10.28 -8.01 -7.12
C GLU A 86 -9.56 -6.88 -6.38
N LYS A 87 -10.26 -6.11 -5.54
CA LYS A 87 -9.66 -5.06 -4.73
C LYS A 87 -8.65 -5.61 -3.72
N VAL A 88 -8.97 -6.73 -3.08
CA VAL A 88 -8.03 -7.42 -2.17
C VAL A 88 -6.80 -7.90 -2.93
N ALA A 89 -6.96 -8.50 -4.10
CA ALA A 89 -5.86 -8.98 -4.92
C ALA A 89 -4.95 -7.83 -5.39
N SER A 90 -5.54 -6.71 -5.85
CA SER A 90 -4.81 -5.51 -6.26
C SER A 90 -4.02 -4.92 -5.08
N ALA A 91 -4.64 -4.79 -3.91
CA ALA A 91 -3.96 -4.30 -2.71
C ALA A 91 -2.77 -5.18 -2.31
N ILE A 92 -2.93 -6.50 -2.34
CA ILE A 92 -1.85 -7.46 -2.04
C ILE A 92 -0.73 -7.37 -3.09
N LYS A 93 -1.06 -7.18 -4.36
CA LYS A 93 -0.08 -7.05 -5.44
C LYS A 93 0.76 -5.77 -5.31
N THR A 94 0.12 -4.64 -5.04
CA THR A 94 0.81 -3.36 -4.80
C THR A 94 1.73 -3.46 -3.58
N ASP A 95 1.22 -4.01 -2.46
CA ASP A 95 2.02 -4.24 -1.25
C ASP A 95 3.20 -5.20 -1.49
N PHE A 96 3.03 -6.19 -2.37
CA PHE A 96 4.11 -7.12 -2.74
C PHE A 96 5.29 -6.38 -3.38
N ILE A 97 5.04 -5.46 -4.31
CA ILE A 97 6.10 -4.70 -5.00
C ILE A 97 6.81 -3.74 -4.04
N LEU A 98 6.04 -2.97 -3.26
CA LEU A 98 6.59 -2.08 -2.23
C LEU A 98 7.42 -2.85 -1.19
N SER A 99 6.95 -4.03 -0.82
CA SER A 99 7.64 -4.90 0.13
C SER A 99 8.91 -5.51 -0.43
N ALA A 100 8.95 -5.82 -1.73
CA ALA A 100 10.17 -6.32 -2.38
C ALA A 100 11.30 -5.28 -2.29
N GLU A 101 10.98 -3.99 -2.52
CA GLU A 101 11.95 -2.90 -2.36
C GLU A 101 12.46 -2.81 -0.92
N ILE A 102 11.56 -2.79 0.06
CA ILE A 102 11.93 -2.70 1.48
C ILE A 102 12.80 -3.91 1.88
N MET A 103 12.47 -5.11 1.41
CA MET A 103 13.27 -6.31 1.67
C MET A 103 14.68 -6.20 1.10
N VAL A 104 14.84 -5.66 -0.12
CA VAL A 104 16.17 -5.47 -0.75
C VAL A 104 16.97 -4.40 -0.02
N ILE A 105 16.36 -3.26 0.33
CA ILE A 105 17.03 -2.20 1.11
C ILE A 105 17.45 -2.75 2.48
N THR A 106 16.57 -3.48 3.15
CA THR A 106 16.86 -4.11 4.45
C THR A 106 17.99 -5.11 4.35
N LEU A 107 18.00 -5.94 3.31
CA LEU A 107 19.07 -6.90 3.07
C LEU A 107 20.40 -6.19 2.84
N GLY A 108 20.43 -5.10 2.07
CA GLY A 108 21.63 -4.28 1.88
C GLY A 108 22.20 -3.74 3.19
N ALA A 109 21.34 -3.34 4.13
CA ALA A 109 21.77 -2.85 5.45
C ALA A 109 22.39 -3.93 6.35
N VAL A 110 22.15 -5.21 6.08
CA VAL A 110 22.66 -6.36 6.86
C VAL A 110 23.48 -7.33 5.98
N ALA A 111 24.01 -6.85 4.87
CA ALA A 111 24.71 -7.66 3.87
C ALA A 111 25.92 -8.45 4.45
N ASP A 112 26.64 -7.86 5.40
CA ASP A 112 27.78 -8.47 6.07
C ASP A 112 27.40 -9.50 7.14
N GLY A 113 26.11 -9.65 7.45
CA GLY A 113 25.61 -10.60 8.44
C GLY A 113 25.54 -12.02 7.91
N SER A 114 25.47 -13.00 8.82
CA SER A 114 25.20 -14.39 8.45
C SER A 114 23.80 -14.51 7.79
N ILE A 115 23.59 -15.53 6.95
CA ILE A 115 22.29 -15.79 6.30
C ILE A 115 21.16 -15.88 7.33
N MET A 116 21.43 -16.46 8.51
CA MET A 116 20.46 -16.54 9.59
C MET A 116 20.10 -15.14 10.14
N MET A 117 21.08 -14.26 10.29
CA MET A 117 20.87 -12.89 10.72
C MET A 117 20.08 -12.09 9.68
N GLN A 118 20.44 -12.23 8.41
CA GLN A 118 19.70 -11.62 7.30
C GLN A 118 18.24 -12.07 7.28
N ALA A 119 18.00 -13.39 7.35
CA ALA A 119 16.65 -13.95 7.39
C ALA A 119 15.84 -13.45 8.59
N LEU A 120 16.45 -13.38 9.78
CA LEU A 120 15.79 -12.90 10.99
C LEU A 120 15.41 -11.42 10.87
N VAL A 121 16.31 -10.57 10.42
CA VAL A 121 16.05 -9.13 10.26
C VAL A 121 14.98 -8.89 9.20
N LEU A 122 15.06 -9.57 8.04
CA LEU A 122 14.02 -9.49 7.00
C LEU A 122 12.66 -9.94 7.52
N ALA A 123 12.59 -11.01 8.31
CA ALA A 123 11.34 -11.48 8.90
C ALA A 123 10.77 -10.44 9.89
N LEU A 124 11.61 -9.92 10.80
CA LEU A 124 11.19 -8.91 11.78
C LEU A 124 10.71 -7.63 11.12
N VAL A 125 11.41 -7.13 10.11
CA VAL A 125 11.01 -5.93 9.35
C VAL A 125 9.70 -6.21 8.59
N GLY A 126 9.58 -7.35 7.92
CA GLY A 126 8.37 -7.73 7.20
C GLY A 126 7.13 -7.83 8.11
N ILE A 127 7.27 -8.46 9.28
CA ILE A 127 6.21 -8.53 10.28
C ILE A 127 5.90 -7.13 10.84
N GLY A 128 6.93 -6.39 11.25
CA GLY A 128 6.79 -5.06 11.86
C GLY A 128 6.06 -4.08 10.95
N ILE A 129 6.44 -4.01 9.68
CA ILE A 129 5.78 -3.14 8.69
C ILE A 129 4.33 -3.60 8.46
N THR A 130 4.09 -4.91 8.32
CA THR A 130 2.73 -5.42 8.12
C THR A 130 1.83 -5.07 9.30
N VAL A 131 2.28 -5.32 10.53
CA VAL A 131 1.53 -4.97 11.73
C VAL A 131 1.34 -3.45 11.85
N GLY A 132 2.37 -2.66 11.57
CA GLY A 132 2.29 -1.20 11.60
C GLY A 132 1.28 -0.64 10.61
N VAL A 133 1.40 -1.00 9.34
CA VAL A 133 0.53 -0.48 8.27
C VAL A 133 -0.90 -0.94 8.47
N TYR A 134 -1.13 -2.25 8.55
CA TYR A 134 -2.50 -2.78 8.64
C TYR A 134 -3.13 -2.55 10.01
N GLY A 135 -2.31 -2.42 11.08
CA GLY A 135 -2.78 -1.99 12.39
C GLY A 135 -3.33 -0.55 12.35
N VAL A 136 -2.62 0.38 11.71
CA VAL A 136 -3.12 1.75 11.50
C VAL A 136 -4.39 1.75 10.67
N VAL A 137 -4.44 1.00 9.57
CA VAL A 137 -5.65 0.89 8.74
C VAL A 137 -6.83 0.35 9.55
N ALA A 138 -6.62 -0.69 10.36
CA ALA A 138 -7.66 -1.25 11.22
C ALA A 138 -8.15 -0.25 12.28
N LEU A 139 -7.25 0.58 12.83
CA LEU A 139 -7.61 1.66 13.75
C LEU A 139 -8.46 2.74 13.07
N ILE A 140 -8.12 3.11 11.84
CA ILE A 140 -8.89 4.10 11.05
C ILE A 140 -10.30 3.56 10.79
N VAL A 141 -10.42 2.31 10.34
CA VAL A 141 -11.72 1.66 10.11
C VAL A 141 -12.55 1.63 11.41
N LYS A 142 -11.91 1.30 12.54
CA LYS A 142 -12.59 1.25 13.83
C LYS A 142 -12.96 2.63 14.36
N ALA A 143 -12.23 3.67 14.01
CA ALA A 143 -12.55 5.06 14.41
C ALA A 143 -13.90 5.52 13.84
N ASP A 144 -14.28 5.08 12.65
CA ASP A 144 -15.58 5.36 12.06
C ASP A 144 -16.72 4.73 12.90
N ASP A 145 -16.57 3.48 13.33
CA ASP A 145 -17.52 2.80 14.22
C ASP A 145 -17.69 3.51 15.56
N VAL A 146 -16.56 3.92 16.14
CA VAL A 146 -16.55 4.68 17.41
C VAL A 146 -17.23 6.04 17.20
N GLY A 147 -16.99 6.69 16.09
CA GLY A 147 -17.64 7.94 15.70
C GLY A 147 -19.17 7.81 15.64
N VAL A 148 -19.65 6.74 15.00
CA VAL A 148 -21.12 6.46 14.94
C VAL A 148 -21.69 6.15 16.32
N ALA A 149 -20.96 5.38 17.14
CA ALA A 149 -21.40 5.06 18.51
C ALA A 149 -21.48 6.31 19.39
N LEU A 150 -20.47 7.19 19.32
CA LEU A 150 -20.45 8.47 20.04
C LEU A 150 -21.53 9.43 19.56
N ALA A 151 -21.79 9.47 18.24
CA ALA A 151 -22.81 10.35 17.68
C ALA A 151 -24.24 9.99 18.13
N LYS A 152 -24.47 8.74 18.52
CA LYS A 152 -25.76 8.25 19.05
C LYS A 152 -25.94 8.49 20.54
N ASN A 153 -24.88 8.85 21.27
CA ASN A 153 -24.91 9.02 22.72
C ASN A 153 -25.36 10.45 23.08
N ASP A 154 -26.66 10.71 22.99
CA ASP A 154 -27.27 12.02 23.31
C ASP A 154 -28.09 11.88 24.60
N ASP A 155 -27.40 11.79 25.75
CA ASP A 155 -28.01 11.60 27.09
C ASP A 155 -28.56 12.91 27.67
N GLY A 156 -28.58 14.01 26.91
CA GLY A 156 -29.00 15.32 27.40
C GLY A 156 -28.07 15.96 28.43
N SER A 157 -26.95 15.30 28.75
CA SER A 157 -25.88 15.83 29.61
C SER A 157 -24.87 16.65 28.78
N THR A 158 -24.14 17.57 29.44
CA THR A 158 -23.04 18.30 28.77
C THR A 158 -21.96 17.37 28.23
N ALA A 159 -21.67 16.26 28.90
CA ALA A 159 -20.73 15.24 28.44
C ALA A 159 -21.28 14.48 27.22
N GLY A 160 -22.58 14.14 27.19
CA GLY A 160 -23.26 13.53 26.05
C GLY A 160 -23.28 14.45 24.83
N SER A 161 -23.52 15.74 25.01
CA SER A 161 -23.49 16.74 23.94
C SER A 161 -22.09 16.86 23.29
N VAL A 162 -21.02 16.87 24.09
CA VAL A 162 -19.63 16.93 23.60
C VAL A 162 -19.26 15.62 22.88
N SER A 163 -19.58 14.46 23.46
CA SER A 163 -19.31 13.17 22.81
C SER A 163 -20.05 13.02 21.51
N GLY A 164 -21.33 13.45 21.44
CA GLY A 164 -22.13 13.47 20.23
C GLY A 164 -21.57 14.41 19.15
N ALA A 165 -21.06 15.59 19.55
CA ALA A 165 -20.42 16.53 18.61
C ALA A 165 -19.13 15.95 18.02
N VAL A 166 -18.28 15.32 18.85
CA VAL A 166 -17.06 14.65 18.41
C VAL A 166 -17.40 13.46 17.50
N GLY A 167 -18.37 12.63 17.87
CA GLY A 167 -18.83 11.52 17.03
C GLY A 167 -19.31 11.98 15.66
N ARG A 168 -20.12 13.02 15.58
CA ARG A 168 -20.58 13.62 14.31
C ARG A 168 -19.42 14.17 13.49
N ALA A 169 -18.43 14.83 14.12
CA ALA A 169 -17.26 15.35 13.43
C ALA A 169 -16.43 14.23 12.79
N ILE A 170 -16.26 13.10 13.49
CA ILE A 170 -15.57 11.92 12.95
C ILE A 170 -16.34 11.36 11.75
N VAL A 171 -17.64 11.10 11.88
CA VAL A 171 -18.45 10.50 10.81
C VAL A 171 -18.50 11.41 9.57
N VAL A 172 -18.67 12.71 9.75
CA VAL A 172 -18.73 13.68 8.63
C VAL A 172 -17.35 13.90 8.00
N GLY A 173 -16.28 13.84 8.80
CA GLY A 173 -14.90 14.02 8.32
C GLY A 173 -14.31 12.77 7.67
N MET A 174 -14.81 11.59 8.01
CA MET A 174 -14.24 10.30 7.54
C MET A 174 -14.16 10.16 6.02
N PRO A 175 -15.21 10.47 5.22
CA PRO A 175 -15.12 10.37 3.77
C PRO A 175 -14.03 11.26 3.17
N GLY A 176 -13.90 12.51 3.66
CA GLY A 176 -12.85 13.43 3.23
C GLY A 176 -11.46 12.93 3.61
N PHE A 177 -11.31 12.37 4.81
CA PHE A 177 -10.05 11.77 5.27
C PHE A 177 -9.65 10.55 4.44
N LEU A 178 -10.58 9.66 4.11
CA LEU A 178 -10.33 8.49 3.26
C LEU A 178 -9.96 8.90 1.83
N THR A 179 -10.61 9.94 1.28
CA THR A 179 -10.26 10.51 -0.03
C THR A 179 -8.84 11.08 -0.02
N PHE A 180 -8.49 11.83 1.02
CA PHE A 180 -7.13 12.35 1.21
C PHE A 180 -6.12 11.20 1.31
N LEU A 181 -6.41 10.17 2.09
CA LEU A 181 -5.52 9.00 2.25
C LEU A 181 -5.33 8.24 0.94
N SER A 182 -6.39 8.09 0.14
CA SER A 182 -6.33 7.49 -1.20
C SER A 182 -5.44 8.31 -2.14
N ALA A 183 -5.61 9.64 -2.17
CA ALA A 183 -4.78 10.53 -2.97
C ALA A 183 -3.30 10.49 -2.54
N ALA A 184 -3.05 10.53 -1.22
CA ALA A 184 -1.70 10.40 -0.67
C ALA A 184 -1.06 9.06 -1.01
N GLY A 185 -1.82 7.95 -0.93
CA GLY A 185 -1.36 6.61 -1.33
C GLY A 185 -1.01 6.54 -2.81
N THR A 186 -1.84 7.11 -3.68
CA THR A 186 -1.57 7.16 -5.12
C THR A 186 -0.32 8.00 -5.44
N ALA A 187 -0.16 9.16 -4.79
CA ALA A 187 1.05 9.97 -4.92
C ALA A 187 2.30 9.21 -4.45
N ALA A 188 2.20 8.50 -3.32
CA ALA A 188 3.29 7.67 -2.81
C ALA A 188 3.67 6.54 -3.77
N MET A 189 2.70 5.88 -4.42
CA MET A 189 2.97 4.84 -5.42
C MET A 189 3.79 5.38 -6.60
N ILE A 190 3.42 6.55 -7.14
CA ILE A 190 4.14 7.19 -8.25
C ILE A 190 5.53 7.63 -7.79
N TRP A 191 5.64 8.21 -6.60
CA TRP A 191 6.91 8.66 -6.02
C TRP A 191 7.88 7.50 -5.82
N VAL A 192 7.44 6.44 -5.13
CA VAL A 192 8.27 5.25 -4.86
C VAL A 192 8.61 4.53 -6.16
N GLY A 193 7.64 4.32 -7.05
CA GLY A 193 7.88 3.70 -8.35
C GLY A 193 8.92 4.46 -9.18
N GLY A 194 8.83 5.80 -9.20
CA GLY A 194 9.80 6.67 -9.85
C GLY A 194 11.19 6.60 -9.21
N ALA A 195 11.26 6.60 -7.86
CA ALA A 195 12.51 6.49 -7.11
C ALA A 195 13.23 5.16 -7.40
N ILE A 196 12.50 4.03 -7.43
CA ILE A 196 13.04 2.72 -7.80
C ILE A 196 13.70 2.74 -9.19
N ILE A 197 13.02 3.35 -10.17
CA ILE A 197 13.54 3.44 -11.54
C ILE A 197 14.80 4.30 -11.57
N VAL A 198 14.80 5.46 -10.92
CA VAL A 198 15.96 6.37 -10.88
C VAL A 198 17.16 5.71 -10.23
N HIS A 199 16.99 5.09 -9.03
CA HIS A 199 18.08 4.37 -8.36
C HIS A 199 18.58 3.18 -9.21
N GLY A 200 17.67 2.48 -9.90
CA GLY A 200 18.05 1.42 -10.82
C GLY A 200 18.90 1.92 -11.99
N LEU A 201 18.56 3.07 -12.59
CA LEU A 201 19.35 3.69 -13.65
C LEU A 201 20.72 4.16 -13.16
N GLU A 202 20.80 4.72 -11.96
CA GLU A 202 22.05 5.11 -11.33
C GLU A 202 22.97 3.91 -11.11
N ALA A 203 22.45 2.76 -10.70
CA ALA A 203 23.18 1.51 -10.56
C ALA A 203 23.79 1.02 -11.88
N TYR A 204 23.21 1.40 -13.02
CA TYR A 204 23.73 1.15 -14.38
C TYR A 204 24.58 2.28 -14.95
N GLY A 205 24.95 3.30 -14.14
CA GLY A 205 25.82 4.39 -14.52
C GLY A 205 25.13 5.58 -15.19
N VAL A 206 23.80 5.62 -15.23
CA VAL A 206 23.03 6.75 -15.78
C VAL A 206 22.74 7.77 -14.67
N HIS A 207 23.74 8.60 -14.34
CA HIS A 207 23.64 9.57 -13.24
C HIS A 207 22.92 10.88 -13.61
N SER A 208 22.68 11.14 -14.90
CA SER A 208 22.10 12.41 -15.37
C SER A 208 20.68 12.66 -14.87
N VAL A 209 19.89 11.60 -14.66
CA VAL A 209 18.49 11.69 -14.21
C VAL A 209 18.41 12.05 -12.72
N GLY A 210 19.24 11.41 -11.89
CA GLY A 210 19.29 11.71 -10.45
C GLY A 210 19.79 13.14 -10.18
N GLN A 211 20.78 13.61 -10.93
CA GLN A 211 21.28 14.99 -10.83
C GLN A 211 20.22 16.03 -11.27
N ALA A 212 19.44 15.76 -12.30
CA ALA A 212 18.37 16.64 -12.75
C ALA A 212 17.23 16.71 -11.71
N MET A 213 16.89 15.60 -11.05
CA MET A 213 15.90 15.58 -9.97
C MET A 213 16.37 16.31 -8.72
N SER A 214 17.63 16.12 -8.31
CA SER A 214 18.20 16.80 -7.14
C SER A 214 18.39 18.31 -7.36
N ALA A 215 18.49 18.76 -8.59
CA ALA A 215 18.55 20.18 -8.95
C ALA A 215 17.16 20.84 -9.01
N ALA A 216 16.09 20.05 -9.10
CA ALA A 216 14.70 20.50 -9.18
C ALA A 216 13.95 20.47 -7.84
N ALA A 217 14.53 19.84 -6.79
CA ALA A 217 13.99 19.73 -5.43
C ALA A 217 14.59 20.78 -4.51
#